data_5b12f214c49f04f53a8669a5ecccc33f
#
_entry.id   5b12f214c49f04f53a8669a5ecccc33f
#
_cell.length_a   1.000
_cell.length_b   1.000
_cell.length_c   1.000
_cell.angle_alpha   90.00
_cell.angle_beta   90.00
_cell.angle_gamma   90.00
#
_symmetry.space_group_name_H-M   'P 1'
#
loop_
_entity.id
_entity.type
_entity.pdbx_description
1 polymer ?
#
loop_
_entity_poly.entity_id
_entity_poly.type
_entity_poly.pdbx_seq_one_letter_code
_entity_poly.pdbx_strand_id
1 'polypeptide(L)'
;GLGDVYKRQVQELFEARNPKNRAPIASVDGTVSLSDEGNFWTLTITPDDGSDDVVYEKLSKRQGLAQVRRPMESNPDAMIERSLKDGDHVETGDRLMRGAADPHDVLEVLGRRGVEQHLINEVQAVYRTQGVAIHDKHIEIIIRQMLRRGTVIDAGTTDLLPGNLIDLSEAKQLNAAQVAEGGEPAQLRSEIMGITKASLATESWLSAASFQETTRVLTDAAINKRSDKLIGLKENVIIGKLLPAGTGISRYRNISVKPTEAARNAAYSIPTYGDSIYGDDGFGEFTGASVALD
;
A
#
# COMPACT_ATOMS: atom_id res chain seq x y z
N GLY A 1 -20.40 0.52 20.39
CA GLY A 1 -20.24 -0.89 20.74
C GLY A 1 -18.87 -1.44 20.41
N LEU A 2 -18.60 -2.71 20.71
CA LEU A 2 -17.30 -3.38 20.43
C LEU A 2 -16.87 -3.24 18.97
N GLY A 3 -17.82 -3.31 18.02
CA GLY A 3 -17.53 -3.14 16.59
C GLY A 3 -16.91 -1.79 16.21
N ASP A 4 -17.17 -0.73 16.95
CA ASP A 4 -16.60 0.61 16.69
C ASP A 4 -15.13 0.70 17.14
N VAL A 5 -14.76 -0.06 18.17
CA VAL A 5 -13.37 -0.14 18.65
C VAL A 5 -12.49 -0.79 17.57
N TYR A 6 -12.94 -1.90 16.99
CA TYR A 6 -12.19 -2.61 15.95
C TYR A 6 -12.07 -1.80 14.66
N LYS A 7 -13.13 -1.11 14.23
CA LYS A 7 -13.08 -0.21 13.07
C LYS A 7 -12.05 0.90 13.28
N ARG A 8 -12.01 1.49 14.48
CA ARG A 8 -11.03 2.52 14.82
C ARG A 8 -9.60 1.96 14.83
N GLN A 9 -9.40 0.74 15.33
CA GLN A 9 -8.10 0.09 15.35
C GLN A 9 -7.55 -0.13 13.91
N VAL A 10 -8.39 -0.65 13.01
CA VAL A 10 -8.01 -0.81 11.59
C VAL A 10 -7.73 0.54 10.93
N GLN A 11 -8.55 1.56 11.24
CA GLN A 11 -8.33 2.91 10.74
C GLN A 11 -7.00 3.49 11.22
N GLU A 12 -6.63 3.31 12.48
CA GLU A 12 -5.36 3.77 13.04
C GLU A 12 -4.16 3.11 12.34
N LEU A 13 -4.25 1.81 12.01
CA LEU A 13 -3.23 1.09 11.26
C LEU A 13 -3.06 1.64 9.84
N PHE A 14 -4.16 1.83 9.09
CA PHE A 14 -4.09 2.39 7.73
C PHE A 14 -3.76 3.89 7.70
N GLU A 15 -3.98 4.62 8.77
CA GLU A 15 -3.50 6.01 8.91
C GLU A 15 -2.04 6.09 9.41
N ALA A 16 -1.39 4.95 9.65
CA ALA A 16 -0.03 4.86 10.18
C ALA A 16 0.16 5.77 11.40
N ARG A 17 -0.83 5.78 12.32
CA ARG A 17 -0.78 6.59 13.54
C ARG A 17 0.14 5.93 14.56
N ASN A 18 0.88 6.77 15.28
CA ASN A 18 1.68 6.29 16.41
C ASN A 18 0.76 5.72 17.49
N PRO A 19 0.96 4.46 17.89
CA PRO A 19 0.13 3.84 18.91
C PRO A 19 0.33 4.53 20.28
N LYS A 20 -0.75 4.65 21.04
CA LYS A 20 -0.68 5.26 22.38
C LYS A 20 0.23 4.50 23.34
N ASN A 21 0.26 3.17 23.22
CA ASN A 21 1.15 2.28 23.99
C ASN A 21 2.20 1.72 23.04
N ARG A 22 3.07 2.61 22.52
CA ARG A 22 4.15 2.24 21.62
C ARG A 22 5.09 1.26 22.34
N ALA A 23 5.33 0.12 21.72
CA ALA A 23 6.33 -0.85 22.13
C ALA A 23 7.59 -0.61 21.30
N PRO A 24 8.70 -0.19 21.90
CA PRO A 24 9.96 -0.14 21.19
C PRO A 24 10.34 -1.55 20.72
N ILE A 25 11.01 -1.62 19.57
CA ILE A 25 11.49 -2.85 18.95
C ILE A 25 13.01 -2.88 18.97
N ALA A 26 13.59 -4.07 19.04
CA ALA A 26 15.03 -4.27 18.98
C ALA A 26 15.56 -3.86 17.60
N SER A 27 16.54 -2.97 17.55
CA SER A 27 17.19 -2.54 16.32
C SER A 27 18.34 -3.44 15.88
N VAL A 28 18.84 -4.27 16.78
CA VAL A 28 19.97 -5.20 16.57
C VAL A 28 19.69 -6.53 17.25
N ASP A 29 20.35 -7.57 16.76
CA ASP A 29 20.37 -8.89 17.42
C ASP A 29 21.35 -8.84 18.57
N GLY A 30 20.95 -9.34 19.74
CA GLY A 30 21.86 -9.31 20.87
C GLY A 30 21.23 -9.74 22.19
N THR A 31 22.01 -9.61 23.26
CA THR A 31 21.61 -9.98 24.61
C THR A 31 21.11 -8.77 25.38
N VAL A 32 19.95 -8.92 26.00
CA VAL A 32 19.29 -7.86 26.78
C VAL A 32 19.85 -7.80 28.18
N SER A 33 20.20 -6.61 28.64
CA SER A 33 20.46 -6.28 30.04
C SER A 33 19.41 -5.30 30.55
N LEU A 34 18.83 -5.58 31.73
CA LEU A 34 17.78 -4.80 32.36
C LEU A 34 18.29 -4.07 33.58
N SER A 35 18.25 -2.75 33.59
CA SER A 35 18.50 -1.90 34.76
C SER A 35 17.20 -1.32 35.29
N ASP A 36 17.05 -1.38 36.61
CA ASP A 36 15.89 -0.87 37.35
C ASP A 36 16.11 0.57 37.84
N GLU A 37 15.38 1.52 37.30
CA GLU A 37 15.44 2.93 37.70
C GLU A 37 14.10 3.40 38.33
N GLY A 38 13.68 2.75 39.38
CA GLY A 38 12.47 3.11 40.14
C GLY A 38 11.17 2.85 39.36
N ASN A 39 10.60 3.85 38.72
CA ASN A 39 9.35 3.70 37.94
C ASN A 39 9.56 3.28 36.47
N PHE A 40 10.80 3.25 36.03
CA PHE A 40 11.17 2.95 34.66
C PHE A 40 12.20 1.82 34.62
N TRP A 41 12.28 1.18 33.47
CA TRP A 41 13.38 0.32 33.11
C TRP A 41 14.27 1.01 32.09
N THR A 42 15.58 0.78 32.20
CA THR A 42 16.53 1.02 31.12
C THR A 42 16.93 -0.34 30.59
N LEU A 43 16.73 -0.55 29.30
CA LEU A 43 17.04 -1.80 28.61
C LEU A 43 18.20 -1.55 27.67
N THR A 44 19.28 -2.30 27.84
CA THR A 44 20.47 -2.24 26.99
C THR A 44 20.56 -3.53 26.19
N ILE A 45 20.75 -3.44 24.89
CA ILE A 45 21.03 -4.59 24.03
C ILE A 45 22.51 -4.53 23.68
N THR A 46 23.25 -5.57 24.07
CA THR A 46 24.64 -5.78 23.66
C THR A 46 24.60 -6.60 22.36
N PRO A 47 25.01 -6.01 21.21
CA PRO A 47 24.94 -6.68 19.93
C PRO A 47 25.90 -7.88 19.83
N ASP A 48 25.49 -8.91 19.11
CA ASP A 48 26.31 -10.12 18.88
C ASP A 48 27.48 -9.85 17.91
N ASP A 49 27.41 -8.80 17.11
CA ASP A 49 28.45 -8.39 16.16
C ASP A 49 29.57 -7.55 16.80
N GLY A 50 29.46 -7.24 18.10
CA GLY A 50 30.43 -6.44 18.85
C GLY A 50 30.39 -4.95 18.56
N SER A 51 29.31 -4.45 17.96
CA SER A 51 29.05 -3.01 17.82
C SER A 51 28.67 -2.38 19.17
N ASP A 52 28.50 -1.05 19.16
CA ASP A 52 28.15 -0.31 20.38
C ASP A 52 26.80 -0.74 20.95
N ASP A 53 26.70 -0.75 22.27
CA ASP A 53 25.47 -1.08 23.00
C ASP A 53 24.33 -0.12 22.63
N VAL A 54 23.15 -0.68 22.38
CA VAL A 54 21.94 0.10 22.10
C VAL A 54 21.10 0.23 23.36
N VAL A 55 20.91 1.47 23.83
CA VAL A 55 20.22 1.76 25.08
C VAL A 55 18.82 2.32 24.85
N TYR A 56 17.81 1.70 25.45
CA TYR A 56 16.42 2.14 25.48
C TYR A 56 16.08 2.66 26.88
N GLU A 57 16.04 3.97 27.03
CA GLU A 57 15.80 4.62 28.33
C GLU A 57 14.31 4.85 28.59
N LYS A 58 13.97 5.03 29.88
CA LYS A 58 12.64 5.49 30.36
C LYS A 58 11.47 4.60 29.93
N LEU A 59 11.66 3.29 29.90
CA LEU A 59 10.62 2.33 29.61
C LEU A 59 9.67 2.18 30.80
N SER A 60 8.39 2.52 30.63
CA SER A 60 7.42 2.53 31.74
C SER A 60 7.12 1.13 32.27
N LYS A 61 7.33 0.90 33.56
CA LYS A 61 7.00 -0.37 34.24
C LYS A 61 5.51 -0.74 34.15
N ARG A 62 4.62 0.25 34.03
CA ARG A 62 3.17 0.01 33.90
C ARG A 62 2.81 -0.72 32.61
N GLN A 63 3.57 -0.53 31.57
CA GLN A 63 3.34 -1.19 30.28
C GLN A 63 3.74 -2.67 30.33
N GLY A 64 4.78 -3.00 31.13
CA GLY A 64 5.33 -4.35 31.25
C GLY A 64 6.22 -4.77 30.08
N LEU A 65 7.12 -5.69 30.34
CA LEU A 65 8.01 -6.24 29.33
C LEU A 65 7.27 -7.13 28.33
N ALA A 66 7.78 -7.23 27.13
CA ALA A 66 7.23 -8.06 26.07
C ALA A 66 7.17 -9.53 26.48
N GLN A 67 6.23 -10.27 25.89
CA GLN A 67 6.19 -11.72 26.02
C GLN A 67 6.98 -12.33 24.87
N VAL A 68 7.95 -13.16 25.24
CA VAL A 68 8.82 -13.87 24.28
C VAL A 68 8.56 -15.36 24.38
N ARG A 69 8.61 -16.04 23.25
CA ARG A 69 8.56 -17.50 23.19
C ARG A 69 9.96 -18.05 23.40
N ARG A 70 10.14 -18.88 24.41
CA ARG A 70 11.43 -19.50 24.73
C ARG A 70 11.23 -20.98 25.02
N PRO A 71 12.25 -21.80 24.78
CA PRO A 71 12.26 -23.18 25.23
C PRO A 71 12.06 -23.28 26.75
N MET A 72 11.33 -24.27 27.20
CA MET A 72 11.13 -24.55 28.60
C MET A 72 12.42 -25.15 29.19
N GLU A 73 12.86 -24.66 30.33
CA GLU A 73 14.07 -25.17 30.96
C GLU A 73 14.05 -26.70 31.25
N SER A 74 12.84 -27.22 31.54
CA SER A 74 12.61 -28.64 31.80
C SER A 74 12.40 -29.49 30.55
N ASN A 75 12.05 -28.88 29.39
CA ASN A 75 11.85 -29.57 28.13
C ASN A 75 12.14 -28.60 26.96
N PRO A 76 13.34 -28.69 26.33
CA PRO A 76 13.74 -27.78 25.24
C PRO A 76 12.86 -27.80 24.02
N ASP A 77 12.11 -28.89 23.80
CA ASP A 77 11.16 -29.00 22.66
C ASP A 77 9.85 -28.28 22.93
N ALA A 78 9.54 -27.94 24.18
CA ALA A 78 8.34 -27.21 24.56
C ALA A 78 8.61 -25.70 24.66
N MET A 79 7.90 -24.92 23.86
CA MET A 79 7.98 -23.44 23.88
C MET A 79 6.99 -22.86 24.86
N ILE A 80 7.44 -22.01 25.76
CA ILE A 80 6.58 -21.24 26.68
C ILE A 80 6.65 -19.75 26.38
N GLU A 81 5.54 -19.07 26.62
CA GLU A 81 5.48 -17.61 26.57
C GLU A 81 5.77 -17.06 27.97
N ARG A 82 6.84 -16.29 28.12
CA ARG A 82 7.18 -15.59 29.36
C ARG A 82 7.61 -14.16 29.08
N SER A 83 7.56 -13.33 30.10
CA SER A 83 8.10 -11.97 30.00
C SER A 83 9.60 -12.00 29.76
N LEU A 84 10.08 -11.06 28.96
CA LEU A 84 11.50 -10.82 28.71
C LEU A 84 12.24 -10.66 30.05
N LYS A 85 13.42 -11.26 30.18
CA LYS A 85 14.25 -11.19 31.35
C LYS A 85 15.67 -10.74 31.01
N ASP A 86 16.38 -10.34 32.02
CA ASP A 86 17.81 -10.07 31.93
C ASP A 86 18.58 -11.31 31.42
N GLY A 87 19.47 -11.10 30.46
CA GLY A 87 20.21 -12.16 29.80
C GLY A 87 19.45 -12.85 28.62
N ASP A 88 18.24 -12.46 28.30
CA ASP A 88 17.56 -13.01 27.15
C ASP A 88 18.15 -12.48 25.83
N HIS A 89 18.29 -13.36 24.86
CA HIS A 89 18.64 -12.96 23.49
C HIS A 89 17.42 -12.47 22.73
N VAL A 90 17.54 -11.37 21.98
CA VAL A 90 16.47 -10.81 21.13
C VAL A 90 16.98 -10.70 19.69
N GLU A 91 16.06 -10.86 18.75
CA GLU A 91 16.32 -10.67 17.33
C GLU A 91 15.84 -9.28 16.90
N THR A 92 16.44 -8.76 15.85
CA THR A 92 16.04 -7.48 15.23
C THR A 92 14.55 -7.49 14.87
N GLY A 93 13.81 -6.50 15.39
CA GLY A 93 12.36 -6.41 15.22
C GLY A 93 11.52 -7.00 16.34
N ASP A 94 12.14 -7.70 17.32
CA ASP A 94 11.43 -8.18 18.50
C ASP A 94 10.93 -7.01 19.34
N ARG A 95 9.71 -7.14 19.87
CA ARG A 95 9.15 -6.14 20.81
C ARG A 95 9.82 -6.27 22.16
N LEU A 96 10.24 -5.14 22.72
CA LEU A 96 10.87 -5.08 24.03
C LEU A 96 9.86 -4.87 25.16
N MET A 97 8.74 -4.23 24.85
CA MET A 97 7.65 -3.92 25.76
C MET A 97 6.33 -4.48 25.25
N ARG A 98 5.34 -4.60 26.16
CA ARG A 98 3.96 -4.90 25.75
C ARG A 98 3.38 -3.70 25.02
N GLY A 99 2.63 -3.95 23.96
CA GLY A 99 1.97 -2.90 23.16
C GLY A 99 2.07 -3.15 21.66
N ALA A 100 1.66 -2.16 20.89
CA ALA A 100 1.75 -2.19 19.45
C ALA A 100 3.10 -1.62 19.00
N ALA A 101 3.75 -2.26 18.04
CA ALA A 101 4.92 -1.67 17.40
C ALA A 101 4.48 -0.50 16.52
N ASP A 102 5.31 0.54 16.47
CA ASP A 102 5.08 1.68 15.58
C ASP A 102 5.47 1.27 14.15
N PRO A 103 4.57 1.40 13.15
CA PRO A 103 4.92 1.09 11.77
C PRO A 103 6.12 1.86 11.23
N HIS A 104 6.39 3.06 11.75
CA HIS A 104 7.56 3.86 11.36
C HIS A 104 8.86 3.21 11.84
N ASP A 105 8.89 2.73 13.10
CA ASP A 105 10.05 2.01 13.64
C ASP A 105 10.28 0.69 12.90
N VAL A 106 9.19 -0.03 12.63
CA VAL A 106 9.26 -1.29 11.87
C VAL A 106 9.83 -1.05 10.47
N LEU A 107 9.47 0.07 9.81
CA LEU A 107 10.04 0.44 8.51
C LEU A 107 11.54 0.76 8.61
N GLU A 108 11.96 1.45 9.66
CA GLU A 108 13.35 1.83 9.87
C GLU A 108 14.24 0.61 10.17
N VAL A 109 13.77 -0.29 11.05
CA VAL A 109 14.53 -1.45 11.52
C VAL A 109 14.46 -2.64 10.56
N LEU A 110 13.25 -3.04 10.14
CA LEU A 110 13.02 -4.23 9.32
C LEU A 110 12.84 -3.92 7.83
N GLY A 111 12.85 -2.64 7.47
CA GLY A 111 12.68 -2.20 6.10
C GLY A 111 11.25 -2.44 5.56
N ARG A 112 11.12 -2.26 4.25
CA ARG A 112 9.83 -2.29 3.56
C ARG A 112 9.07 -3.60 3.74
N ARG A 113 9.74 -4.74 3.57
CA ARG A 113 9.08 -6.06 3.70
C ARG A 113 8.61 -6.33 5.11
N GLY A 114 9.38 -5.91 6.12
CA GLY A 114 9.02 -6.06 7.52
C GLY A 114 7.73 -5.30 7.85
N VAL A 115 7.61 -4.04 7.43
CA VAL A 115 6.41 -3.24 7.69
C VAL A 115 5.19 -3.74 6.90
N GLU A 116 5.38 -4.21 5.66
CA GLU A 116 4.31 -4.84 4.87
C GLU A 116 3.72 -6.04 5.62
N GLN A 117 4.57 -6.96 6.06
CA GLN A 117 4.15 -8.14 6.82
C GLN A 117 3.53 -7.79 8.18
N HIS A 118 4.13 -6.83 8.89
CA HIS A 118 3.62 -6.36 10.17
C HIS A 118 2.19 -5.82 10.03
N LEU A 119 1.94 -4.92 9.08
CA LEU A 119 0.63 -4.34 8.87
C LEU A 119 -0.42 -5.37 8.42
N ILE A 120 -0.04 -6.31 7.54
CA ILE A 120 -0.93 -7.41 7.14
C ILE A 120 -1.35 -8.21 8.36
N ASN A 121 -0.38 -8.62 9.20
CA ASN A 121 -0.65 -9.44 10.37
C ASN A 121 -1.54 -8.71 11.38
N GLU A 122 -1.28 -7.45 11.67
CA GLU A 122 -2.06 -6.64 12.62
C GLU A 122 -3.51 -6.41 12.11
N VAL A 123 -3.69 -6.07 10.83
CA VAL A 123 -5.03 -5.91 10.23
C VAL A 123 -5.78 -7.24 10.21
N GLN A 124 -5.13 -8.32 9.78
CA GLN A 124 -5.72 -9.66 9.78
C GLN A 124 -6.10 -10.14 11.19
N ALA A 125 -5.27 -9.84 12.19
CA ALA A 125 -5.58 -10.18 13.58
C ALA A 125 -6.91 -9.53 14.02
N VAL A 126 -7.13 -8.25 13.69
CA VAL A 126 -8.39 -7.57 14.00
C VAL A 126 -9.58 -8.21 13.30
N TYR A 127 -9.48 -8.53 12.01
CA TYR A 127 -10.58 -9.16 11.27
C TYR A 127 -10.85 -10.60 11.71
N ARG A 128 -9.81 -11.38 12.00
CA ARG A 128 -9.94 -12.76 12.49
C ARG A 128 -10.66 -12.82 13.84
N THR A 129 -10.42 -11.87 14.75
CA THR A 129 -11.16 -11.80 16.03
C THR A 129 -12.64 -11.53 15.83
N GLN A 130 -13.05 -10.99 14.69
CA GLN A 130 -14.46 -10.76 14.31
C GLN A 130 -15.04 -11.91 13.46
N GLY A 131 -14.28 -12.97 13.22
CA GLY A 131 -14.71 -14.08 12.37
C GLY A 131 -14.80 -13.73 10.88
N VAL A 132 -14.16 -12.63 10.44
CA VAL A 132 -14.17 -12.19 9.04
C VAL A 132 -12.89 -12.65 8.37
N ALA A 133 -13.02 -13.46 7.34
CA ALA A 133 -11.89 -13.89 6.50
C ALA A 133 -11.71 -12.92 5.32
N ILE A 134 -10.54 -12.30 5.23
CA ILE A 134 -10.14 -11.40 4.14
C ILE A 134 -8.85 -11.97 3.54
N HIS A 135 -8.76 -11.98 2.21
CA HIS A 135 -7.53 -12.38 1.55
C HIS A 135 -6.49 -11.25 1.62
N ASP A 136 -5.25 -11.59 1.92
CA ASP A 136 -4.14 -10.65 2.14
C ASP A 136 -3.94 -9.66 1.00
N LYS A 137 -4.17 -10.07 -0.26
CA LYS A 137 -4.02 -9.20 -1.44
C LYS A 137 -4.79 -7.89 -1.35
N HIS A 138 -5.95 -7.84 -0.67
CA HIS A 138 -6.74 -6.62 -0.52
C HIS A 138 -6.06 -5.62 0.42
N ILE A 139 -5.40 -6.14 1.46
CA ILE A 139 -4.63 -5.35 2.42
C ILE A 139 -3.32 -4.91 1.78
N GLU A 140 -2.63 -5.81 1.08
CA GLU A 140 -1.36 -5.55 0.37
C GLU A 140 -1.48 -4.41 -0.64
N ILE A 141 -2.58 -4.34 -1.39
CA ILE A 141 -2.83 -3.24 -2.34
C ILE A 141 -2.86 -1.89 -1.64
N ILE A 142 -3.50 -1.82 -0.46
CA ILE A 142 -3.57 -0.58 0.34
C ILE A 142 -2.18 -0.22 0.87
N ILE A 143 -1.48 -1.18 1.49
CA ILE A 143 -0.14 -0.96 2.05
C ILE A 143 0.85 -0.54 0.96
N ARG A 144 0.75 -1.12 -0.24
CA ARG A 144 1.57 -0.71 -1.39
C ARG A 144 1.42 0.78 -1.71
N GLN A 145 0.19 1.33 -1.60
CA GLN A 145 -0.03 2.77 -1.80
C GLN A 145 0.53 3.61 -0.64
N MET A 146 0.49 3.10 0.59
CA MET A 146 1.08 3.76 1.76
C MET A 146 2.60 3.86 1.69
N LEU A 147 3.26 2.89 1.05
CA LEU A 147 4.72 2.80 0.89
C LEU A 147 5.21 3.21 -0.50
N ARG A 148 4.39 3.89 -1.27
CA ARG A 148 4.72 4.25 -2.66
C ARG A 148 5.77 5.35 -2.75
N ARG A 149 5.88 6.21 -1.74
CA ARG A 149 6.72 7.40 -1.77
C ARG A 149 7.90 7.31 -0.84
N GLY A 150 8.92 8.08 -1.15
CA GLY A 150 10.09 8.28 -0.31
C GLY A 150 10.56 9.73 -0.36
N THR A 151 11.32 10.12 0.65
CA THR A 151 11.95 11.43 0.74
C THR A 151 13.37 11.36 0.17
N VAL A 152 13.73 12.34 -0.64
CA VAL A 152 15.08 12.48 -1.17
C VAL A 152 16.00 12.95 -0.04
N ILE A 153 17.02 12.17 0.30
CA ILE A 153 18.06 12.55 1.28
C ILE A 153 19.16 13.31 0.56
N ASP A 154 19.68 12.72 -0.52
CA ASP A 154 20.72 13.29 -1.35
C ASP A 154 20.32 13.19 -2.82
N ALA A 155 20.48 14.26 -3.56
CA ALA A 155 20.12 14.33 -4.96
C ALA A 155 21.14 13.62 -5.89
N GLY A 156 22.39 13.42 -5.43
CA GLY A 156 23.48 13.00 -6.32
C GLY A 156 23.61 13.94 -7.51
N THR A 157 23.68 13.38 -8.72
CA THR A 157 23.72 14.15 -9.98
C THR A 157 22.35 14.37 -10.61
N THR A 158 21.27 13.97 -9.94
CA THR A 158 19.89 14.13 -10.43
C THR A 158 19.35 15.54 -10.17
N ASP A 159 18.33 15.97 -10.94
CA ASP A 159 17.63 17.26 -10.73
C ASP A 159 16.66 17.24 -9.54
N LEU A 160 16.74 16.23 -8.68
CA LEU A 160 15.87 16.11 -7.52
C LEU A 160 16.30 17.07 -6.41
N LEU A 161 15.31 17.58 -5.67
CA LEU A 161 15.60 18.45 -4.53
C LEU A 161 15.58 17.64 -3.22
N PRO A 162 16.62 17.75 -2.38
CA PRO A 162 16.63 17.14 -1.06
C PRO A 162 15.42 17.58 -0.22
N GLY A 163 14.82 16.64 0.52
CA GLY A 163 13.61 16.87 1.31
C GLY A 163 12.30 16.74 0.55
N ASN A 164 12.32 16.63 -0.77
CA ASN A 164 11.09 16.40 -1.54
C ASN A 164 10.62 14.96 -1.50
N LEU A 165 9.30 14.79 -1.51
CA LEU A 165 8.62 13.50 -1.64
C LEU A 165 8.48 13.13 -3.12
N ILE A 166 9.04 11.98 -3.50
CA ILE A 166 8.96 11.44 -4.86
C ILE A 166 8.38 10.02 -4.85
N ASP A 167 7.79 9.60 -5.98
CA ASP A 167 7.42 8.21 -6.21
C ASP A 167 8.66 7.34 -6.37
N LEU A 168 8.75 6.26 -5.59
CA LEU A 168 9.91 5.36 -5.60
C LEU A 168 10.13 4.67 -6.95
N SER A 169 9.06 4.47 -7.75
CA SER A 169 9.17 3.89 -9.08
C SER A 169 9.76 4.89 -10.08
N GLU A 170 9.35 6.15 -9.99
CA GLU A 170 9.89 7.24 -10.79
C GLU A 170 11.36 7.49 -10.44
N ALA A 171 11.67 7.57 -9.14
CA ALA A 171 13.04 7.74 -8.67
C ALA A 171 13.98 6.60 -9.12
N LYS A 172 13.49 5.35 -9.14
CA LYS A 172 14.27 4.23 -9.67
C LYS A 172 14.58 4.37 -11.16
N GLN A 173 13.64 4.89 -11.95
CA GLN A 173 13.85 5.14 -13.38
C GLN A 173 14.87 6.26 -13.60
N LEU A 174 14.75 7.37 -12.84
CA LEU A 174 15.71 8.46 -12.88
C LEU A 174 17.11 7.99 -12.47
N ASN A 175 17.23 7.27 -11.38
CA ASN A 175 18.50 6.72 -10.92
C ASN A 175 19.12 5.76 -11.95
N ALA A 176 18.30 4.90 -12.59
CA ALA A 176 18.80 4.01 -13.64
C ALA A 176 19.33 4.79 -14.86
N ALA A 177 18.68 5.86 -15.26
CA ALA A 177 19.13 6.73 -16.34
C ALA A 177 20.46 7.43 -15.97
N GLN A 178 20.56 7.99 -14.74
CA GLN A 178 21.78 8.63 -14.27
C GLN A 178 22.98 7.68 -14.16
N VAL A 179 22.75 6.48 -13.65
CA VAL A 179 23.82 5.45 -13.61
C VAL A 179 24.27 5.05 -15.02
N ALA A 180 23.35 4.97 -16.01
CA ALA A 180 23.70 4.69 -17.39
C ALA A 180 24.55 5.82 -18.03
N GLU A 181 24.40 7.05 -17.58
CA GLU A 181 25.19 8.22 -17.98
C GLU A 181 26.51 8.38 -17.19
N GLY A 182 26.73 7.50 -16.19
CA GLY A 182 27.93 7.54 -15.34
C GLY A 182 27.83 8.53 -14.18
N GLY A 183 26.62 9.01 -13.86
CA GLY A 183 26.34 9.90 -12.73
C GLY A 183 26.08 9.14 -11.44
N GLU A 184 25.98 9.89 -10.33
CA GLU A 184 25.64 9.37 -9.01
C GLU A 184 24.12 9.32 -8.82
N PRO A 185 23.55 8.19 -8.37
CA PRO A 185 22.12 8.05 -8.13
C PRO A 185 21.69 8.82 -6.87
N ALA A 186 20.46 9.36 -6.88
CA ALA A 186 19.86 9.95 -5.70
C ALA A 186 19.61 8.92 -4.58
N GLN A 187 19.89 9.32 -3.34
CA GLN A 187 19.60 8.52 -2.15
C GLN A 187 18.22 8.86 -1.62
N LEU A 188 17.43 7.82 -1.37
CA LEU A 188 16.02 7.93 -0.98
C LEU A 188 15.78 7.18 0.32
N ARG A 189 14.99 7.77 1.21
CA ARG A 189 14.44 7.09 2.37
C ARG A 189 12.98 6.77 2.13
N SER A 190 12.60 5.50 2.20
CA SER A 190 11.20 5.09 2.13
C SER A 190 10.42 5.67 3.32
N GLU A 191 9.24 6.18 3.05
CA GLU A 191 8.34 6.67 4.10
C GLU A 191 7.01 5.93 4.05
N ILE A 192 6.44 5.69 5.23
CA ILE A 192 5.08 5.20 5.35
C ILE A 192 4.14 6.39 5.51
N MET A 193 3.11 6.45 4.69
CA MET A 193 2.09 7.49 4.77
C MET A 193 0.73 6.87 5.05
N GLY A 194 -0.02 7.48 5.96
CA GLY A 194 -1.43 7.13 6.13
C GLY A 194 -2.22 7.29 4.83
N ILE A 195 -3.29 6.50 4.67
CA ILE A 195 -4.09 6.47 3.44
C ILE A 195 -4.64 7.85 3.05
N THR A 196 -5.01 8.68 4.01
CA THR A 196 -5.48 10.05 3.78
C THR A 196 -4.37 10.91 3.16
N LYS A 197 -3.16 10.90 3.76
CA LYS A 197 -1.99 11.63 3.25
C LYS A 197 -1.57 11.11 1.88
N ALA A 198 -1.55 9.79 1.70
CA ALA A 198 -1.22 9.17 0.43
C ALA A 198 -2.20 9.55 -0.68
N SER A 199 -3.51 9.64 -0.37
CA SER A 199 -4.55 10.05 -1.32
C SER A 199 -4.43 11.51 -1.75
N LEU A 200 -3.99 12.41 -0.85
CA LEU A 200 -3.75 13.83 -1.16
C LEU A 200 -2.44 14.05 -1.91
N ALA A 201 -1.48 13.15 -1.74
CA ALA A 201 -0.16 13.23 -2.37
C ALA A 201 -0.12 12.56 -3.76
N THR A 202 -1.25 12.28 -4.40
CA THR A 202 -1.31 11.70 -5.76
C THR A 202 -0.82 12.69 -6.82
N GLU A 203 -0.37 12.17 -7.97
CA GLU A 203 -0.01 13.02 -9.12
C GLU A 203 -1.22 13.78 -9.66
N SER A 204 -2.39 13.16 -9.65
CA SER A 204 -3.63 13.77 -10.11
C SER A 204 -4.17 14.74 -9.08
N TRP A 205 -4.04 16.03 -9.35
CA TRP A 205 -4.60 17.07 -8.51
C TRP A 205 -6.14 17.10 -8.56
N LEU A 206 -6.77 16.68 -9.69
CA LEU A 206 -8.23 16.53 -9.78
C LEU A 206 -8.74 15.47 -8.81
N SER A 207 -8.08 14.33 -8.75
CA SER A 207 -8.42 13.25 -7.82
C SER A 207 -8.26 13.72 -6.36
N ALA A 208 -7.15 14.37 -6.04
CA ALA A 208 -6.91 14.90 -4.69
C ALA A 208 -7.93 15.96 -4.29
N ALA A 209 -8.24 16.93 -5.16
CA ALA A 209 -9.20 17.99 -4.92
C ALA A 209 -10.63 17.46 -4.67
N SER A 210 -11.01 16.37 -5.33
CA SER A 210 -12.32 15.74 -5.12
C SER A 210 -12.43 14.95 -3.83
N PHE A 211 -11.33 14.72 -3.13
CA PHE A 211 -11.29 13.94 -1.88
C PHE A 211 -11.40 14.84 -0.64
N GLN A 212 -10.42 15.70 -0.42
CA GLN A 212 -10.36 16.65 0.70
C GLN A 212 -9.55 17.89 0.33
N GLU A 213 -9.64 18.94 1.14
CA GLU A 213 -8.83 20.17 1.01
C GLU A 213 -8.90 20.79 -0.42
N THR A 214 -10.07 20.83 -1.01
CA THR A 214 -10.30 21.23 -2.41
C THR A 214 -9.61 22.56 -2.76
N THR A 215 -9.82 23.59 -1.94
CA THR A 215 -9.26 24.93 -2.19
C THR A 215 -7.73 24.91 -2.18
N ARG A 216 -7.12 24.25 -1.20
CA ARG A 216 -5.67 24.13 -1.07
C ARG A 216 -5.05 23.43 -2.28
N VAL A 217 -5.62 22.28 -2.65
CA VAL A 217 -5.12 21.48 -3.79
C VAL A 217 -5.24 22.25 -5.10
N LEU A 218 -6.37 22.93 -5.34
CA LEU A 218 -6.58 23.73 -6.55
C LEU A 218 -5.64 24.93 -6.60
N THR A 219 -5.43 25.61 -5.49
CA THR A 219 -4.49 26.74 -5.38
C THR A 219 -3.06 26.29 -5.66
N ASP A 220 -2.62 25.21 -5.04
CA ASP A 220 -1.28 24.62 -5.29
C ASP A 220 -1.10 24.22 -6.76
N ALA A 221 -2.11 23.57 -7.34
CA ALA A 221 -2.04 23.16 -8.75
C ALA A 221 -1.96 24.38 -9.69
N ALA A 222 -2.69 25.45 -9.39
CA ALA A 222 -2.67 26.70 -10.19
C ALA A 222 -1.32 27.42 -10.07
N ILE A 223 -0.79 27.59 -8.86
CA ILE A 223 0.50 28.26 -8.62
C ILE A 223 1.64 27.51 -9.30
N ASN A 224 1.66 26.19 -9.16
CA ASN A 224 2.71 25.33 -9.71
C ASN A 224 2.47 24.94 -11.18
N LYS A 225 1.42 25.48 -11.83
CA LYS A 225 1.06 25.18 -13.24
C LYS A 225 1.00 23.68 -13.53
N ARG A 226 0.45 22.91 -12.59
CA ARG A 226 0.39 21.45 -12.70
C ARG A 226 -0.64 21.03 -13.77
N SER A 227 -0.23 20.09 -14.60
CA SER A 227 -1.12 19.44 -15.58
C SER A 227 -1.52 18.06 -15.09
N ASP A 228 -2.79 17.69 -15.25
CA ASP A 228 -3.29 16.35 -14.93
C ASP A 228 -3.29 15.48 -16.17
N LYS A 229 -2.64 14.32 -16.09
CA LYS A 229 -2.48 13.38 -17.22
C LYS A 229 -3.77 12.58 -17.51
N LEU A 230 -4.80 12.66 -16.64
CA LEU A 230 -6.08 11.94 -16.77
C LEU A 230 -5.93 10.42 -16.94
N ILE A 231 -5.00 9.82 -16.23
CA ILE A 231 -4.70 8.38 -16.31
C ILE A 231 -5.66 7.56 -15.43
N GLY A 232 -6.08 8.12 -14.27
CA GLY A 232 -6.94 7.45 -13.32
C GLY A 232 -8.42 7.43 -13.75
N LEU A 233 -9.22 6.69 -13.01
CA LEU A 233 -10.66 6.59 -13.27
C LEU A 233 -11.39 7.86 -12.83
N LYS A 234 -11.06 8.37 -11.65
CA LYS A 234 -11.75 9.47 -10.98
C LYS A 234 -11.67 10.78 -11.77
N GLU A 235 -10.51 11.11 -12.30
CA GLU A 235 -10.28 12.30 -13.12
C GLU A 235 -11.14 12.29 -14.38
N ASN A 236 -11.20 11.14 -15.06
CA ASN A 236 -12.00 10.98 -16.27
C ASN A 236 -13.50 11.06 -15.97
N VAL A 237 -13.95 10.51 -14.85
CA VAL A 237 -15.35 10.62 -14.39
C VAL A 237 -15.73 12.08 -14.13
N ILE A 238 -14.87 12.84 -13.45
CA ILE A 238 -15.11 14.26 -13.13
C ILE A 238 -15.28 15.09 -14.41
N ILE A 239 -14.43 14.84 -15.42
CA ILE A 239 -14.46 15.60 -16.70
C ILE A 239 -15.53 15.06 -17.66
N GLY A 240 -16.11 13.88 -17.39
CA GLY A 240 -17.08 13.24 -18.27
C GLY A 240 -16.46 12.56 -19.50
N LYS A 241 -15.18 12.16 -19.42
CA LYS A 241 -14.52 11.38 -20.46
C LYS A 241 -14.70 9.88 -20.24
N LEU A 242 -14.54 9.12 -21.31
CA LEU A 242 -14.52 7.66 -21.23
C LEU A 242 -13.37 7.20 -20.33
N LEU A 243 -13.66 6.23 -19.45
CA LEU A 243 -12.66 5.65 -18.58
C LEU A 243 -11.59 4.94 -19.41
N PRO A 244 -10.29 5.06 -19.06
CA PRO A 244 -9.20 4.35 -19.73
C PRO A 244 -9.13 2.88 -19.25
N ALA A 245 -10.28 2.19 -19.23
CA ALA A 245 -10.45 0.82 -18.80
C ALA A 245 -11.58 0.16 -19.58
N GLY A 246 -11.53 -1.15 -19.75
CA GLY A 246 -12.54 -1.91 -20.50
C GLY A 246 -12.68 -1.38 -21.93
N THR A 247 -13.89 -1.10 -22.36
CA THR A 247 -14.20 -0.58 -23.70
C THR A 247 -13.67 0.83 -23.97
N GLY A 248 -13.28 1.58 -22.95
CA GLY A 248 -12.70 2.92 -23.04
C GLY A 248 -11.20 2.94 -23.41
N ILE A 249 -10.53 1.79 -23.45
CA ILE A 249 -9.13 1.69 -23.86
C ILE A 249 -8.99 2.10 -25.33
N SER A 250 -7.92 2.82 -25.68
CA SER A 250 -7.66 3.33 -27.04
C SER A 250 -7.71 2.24 -28.12
N ARG A 251 -7.30 1.03 -27.78
CA ARG A 251 -7.39 -0.13 -28.67
C ARG A 251 -8.80 -0.37 -29.20
N TYR A 252 -9.81 -0.23 -28.34
CA TYR A 252 -11.22 -0.43 -28.73
C TYR A 252 -11.84 0.79 -29.42
N ARG A 253 -11.27 1.98 -29.27
CA ARG A 253 -11.75 3.18 -29.97
C ARG A 253 -11.39 3.19 -31.46
N ASN A 254 -10.32 2.53 -31.83
CA ASN A 254 -9.81 2.51 -33.20
C ASN A 254 -10.39 1.37 -34.03
N ILE A 255 -11.33 0.59 -33.48
CA ILE A 255 -12.00 -0.49 -34.18
C ILE A 255 -13.16 0.11 -34.99
N SER A 256 -13.08 0.02 -36.32
CA SER A 256 -14.21 0.30 -37.20
C SER A 256 -14.91 -1.02 -37.56
N VAL A 257 -16.18 -1.11 -37.16
CA VAL A 257 -17.02 -2.26 -37.53
C VAL A 257 -17.51 -2.06 -38.96
N LYS A 258 -17.15 -2.96 -39.87
CA LYS A 258 -17.70 -2.99 -41.23
C LYS A 258 -18.70 -4.14 -41.31
N PRO A 259 -19.94 -3.89 -41.81
CA PRO A 259 -20.86 -4.99 -42.01
C PRO A 259 -20.31 -5.94 -43.08
N THR A 260 -20.51 -7.23 -42.90
CA THR A 260 -20.21 -8.24 -43.92
C THR A 260 -21.08 -7.97 -45.16
N GLU A 261 -20.64 -8.39 -46.36
CA GLU A 261 -21.43 -8.21 -47.58
C GLU A 261 -22.80 -8.86 -47.47
N ALA A 262 -22.89 -10.02 -46.83
CA ALA A 262 -24.17 -10.70 -46.58
C ALA A 262 -25.11 -9.85 -45.69
N ALA A 263 -24.60 -9.27 -44.60
CA ALA A 263 -25.37 -8.41 -43.71
C ALA A 263 -25.78 -7.08 -44.39
N ARG A 264 -24.88 -6.57 -45.25
CA ARG A 264 -25.15 -5.37 -46.05
C ARG A 264 -26.26 -5.63 -47.09
N ASN A 265 -26.17 -6.74 -47.80
CA ASN A 265 -27.18 -7.14 -48.79
C ASN A 265 -28.51 -7.45 -48.11
N ALA A 266 -28.54 -8.09 -46.96
CA ALA A 266 -29.76 -8.33 -46.18
C ALA A 266 -30.42 -7.03 -45.68
N ALA A 267 -29.61 -6.03 -45.24
CA ALA A 267 -30.14 -4.75 -44.78
C ALA A 267 -30.65 -3.83 -45.92
N TYR A 268 -30.11 -4.01 -47.13
CA TYR A 268 -30.51 -3.22 -48.31
C TYR A 268 -31.36 -4.02 -49.33
N SER A 269 -31.72 -5.28 -49.03
CA SER A 269 -32.74 -6.00 -49.78
C SER A 269 -34.09 -5.33 -49.49
N ILE A 270 -34.52 -4.48 -50.42
CA ILE A 270 -35.89 -3.96 -50.43
C ILE A 270 -36.81 -5.19 -50.59
N PRO A 271 -37.77 -5.41 -49.66
CA PRO A 271 -38.73 -6.48 -49.87
C PRO A 271 -39.42 -6.20 -51.21
N THR A 272 -39.21 -7.05 -52.19
CA THR A 272 -39.97 -7.00 -53.44
C THR A 272 -41.41 -7.27 -53.06
N TYR A 273 -42.26 -6.24 -53.12
CA TYR A 273 -43.69 -6.32 -52.89
C TYR A 273 -44.29 -7.00 -54.11
N GLY A 274 -44.27 -8.31 -54.10
CA GLY A 274 -44.81 -9.12 -55.16
C GLY A 274 -44.77 -10.59 -54.81
N ASP A 275 -45.93 -11.11 -54.55
CA ASP A 275 -46.32 -12.49 -54.36
C ASP A 275 -46.38 -13.05 -52.92
N SER A 276 -47.61 -13.32 -52.64
CA SER A 276 -48.19 -14.20 -51.61
C SER A 276 -48.71 -13.53 -50.32
N ILE A 277 -49.92 -12.99 -50.48
CA ILE A 277 -50.89 -12.84 -49.39
C ILE A 277 -51.59 -14.22 -49.10
N TYR A 278 -50.91 -15.33 -49.13
CA TYR A 278 -51.44 -16.59 -48.59
C TYR A 278 -50.35 -17.63 -48.56
N GLY A 279 -49.94 -18.05 -47.37
CA GLY A 279 -49.05 -19.23 -47.17
C GLY A 279 -48.24 -19.17 -45.89
N ASP A 280 -48.86 -19.55 -44.83
CA ASP A 280 -48.48 -20.54 -43.81
C ASP A 280 -47.06 -20.51 -43.26
N ASP A 281 -47.02 -20.28 -41.93
CA ASP A 281 -46.10 -20.83 -40.90
C ASP A 281 -44.59 -20.85 -41.17
N GLY A 282 -43.87 -20.03 -40.36
CA GLY A 282 -42.45 -20.24 -40.17
C GLY A 282 -41.76 -19.09 -39.45
N PHE A 283 -41.79 -19.08 -38.15
CA PHE A 283 -40.82 -18.31 -37.35
C PHE A 283 -39.40 -18.78 -37.69
N GLY A 284 -38.70 -18.04 -38.55
CA GLY A 284 -37.33 -18.29 -38.88
C GLY A 284 -36.39 -17.81 -37.76
N GLU A 285 -35.57 -18.69 -37.27
CA GLU A 285 -34.49 -18.46 -36.32
C GLU A 285 -33.57 -17.33 -36.75
N PHE A 286 -33.40 -16.36 -35.85
CA PHE A 286 -32.36 -15.34 -35.93
C PHE A 286 -31.01 -15.99 -35.61
N THR A 287 -30.32 -16.46 -36.63
CA THR A 287 -28.92 -16.90 -36.46
C THR A 287 -27.99 -15.70 -36.38
N GLY A 288 -27.34 -15.56 -35.25
CA GLY A 288 -26.45 -14.45 -34.90
C GLY A 288 -25.30 -14.25 -35.87
N ALA A 289 -24.99 -12.98 -36.11
CA ALA A 289 -23.83 -12.54 -36.88
C ALA A 289 -22.53 -12.94 -36.16
N SER A 290 -21.72 -13.78 -36.79
CA SER A 290 -20.36 -14.06 -36.37
C SER A 290 -19.46 -12.87 -36.66
N VAL A 291 -18.85 -12.31 -35.64
CA VAL A 291 -17.82 -11.28 -35.76
C VAL A 291 -16.48 -11.99 -36.04
N ALA A 292 -15.94 -11.82 -37.22
CA ALA A 292 -14.56 -12.23 -37.51
C ALA A 292 -13.60 -11.14 -37.03
N LEU A 293 -12.68 -11.51 -36.17
CA LEU A 293 -11.55 -10.69 -35.71
C LEU A 293 -10.33 -11.11 -36.54
N ASP A 294 -9.84 -10.20 -37.35
CA ASP A 294 -8.47 -10.25 -37.92
C ASP A 294 -7.53 -9.40 -37.05
#